data_95343e0b50ce5f800227d234fc68a5b4
#
_entry.id   95343e0b50ce5f800227d234fc68a5b4
#
_cell.length_a   1.000
_cell.length_b   1.000
_cell.length_c   1.000
_cell.angle_alpha   90.00
_cell.angle_beta   90.00
_cell.angle_gamma   90.00
#
_symmetry.space_group_name_H-M   'P 1'
#
loop_
_entity.id
_entity.type
_entity.pdbx_description
1 polymer ?
#
loop_
_entity_poly.entity_id
_entity_poly.type
_entity_poly.pdbx_seq_one_letter_code
_entity_poly.pdbx_strand_id
1 'polypeptide(L)'
;SYKVFPEGCAESDMSSVHTQIAHLCRQLGELNESEYKIPEKATSTNRNKWKKTMEKWGYEVIFRDYKFGAISSVLKYSPIVILVGESDTGGGHMWICDGAQDYHLRRRLCEFDPMLGKVKILSDWEEIDGSCYNFYNWGWGHSEEFSCNGWYLDGVFSPRTPANDNPYSTEIGKNYTDIKFATILR
;
A
#
# COMPACT_ATOMS: atom_id res chain seq x y z
N SER A 1 25.95 -6.71 5.62
CA SER A 1 24.66 -7.33 5.23
C SER A 1 23.72 -7.31 6.43
N TYR A 2 22.57 -6.68 6.28
CA TYR A 2 21.54 -6.69 7.31
C TYR A 2 20.87 -8.06 7.32
N LYS A 3 20.77 -8.67 8.50
CA LYS A 3 20.01 -9.91 8.65
C LYS A 3 18.53 -9.57 8.58
N VAL A 4 17.83 -10.14 7.62
CA VAL A 4 16.36 -10.17 7.63
C VAL A 4 15.95 -11.08 8.79
N PHE A 5 14.96 -10.66 9.57
CA PHE A 5 14.50 -11.35 10.77
C PHE A 5 14.16 -12.81 10.49
N PRO A 6 14.72 -13.77 11.24
CA PRO A 6 14.15 -15.11 11.27
C PRO A 6 12.85 -15.09 12.09
N GLU A 7 11.83 -15.79 11.64
CA GLU A 7 10.66 -16.10 12.46
C GLU A 7 11.14 -16.73 13.78
N GLY A 8 10.69 -16.18 14.92
CA GLY A 8 10.98 -16.74 16.24
C GLY A 8 12.14 -16.10 17.00
N CYS A 9 12.54 -14.87 16.72
CA CYS A 9 13.50 -14.15 17.56
C CYS A 9 13.00 -14.03 19.00
N ALA A 10 13.84 -14.43 19.97
CA ALA A 10 13.57 -14.25 21.38
C ALA A 10 13.57 -12.77 21.77
N GLU A 11 12.84 -12.41 22.82
CA GLU A 11 12.68 -11.02 23.27
C GLU A 11 14.05 -10.36 23.64
N SER A 12 15.02 -11.15 24.06
CA SER A 12 16.42 -10.72 24.30
C SER A 12 17.16 -10.25 23.03
N ASP A 13 16.74 -10.73 21.86
CA ASP A 13 17.36 -10.37 20.58
C ASP A 13 16.74 -9.11 19.99
N MET A 14 15.58 -8.69 20.48
CA MET A 14 14.84 -7.53 19.98
C MET A 14 15.61 -6.21 20.17
N SER A 15 16.39 -6.05 21.20
CA SER A 15 17.22 -4.84 21.41
C SER A 15 18.29 -4.69 20.31
N SER A 16 18.95 -5.80 19.97
CA SER A 16 19.94 -5.86 18.89
C SER A 16 19.33 -5.57 17.53
N VAL A 17 18.13 -6.09 17.33
CA VAL A 17 17.33 -5.91 16.12
C VAL A 17 16.85 -4.46 15.98
N HIS A 18 16.28 -3.88 17.04
CA HIS A 18 15.86 -2.48 17.05
C HIS A 18 17.05 -1.55 16.78
N THR A 19 18.22 -1.86 17.32
CA THR A 19 19.46 -1.13 17.06
C THR A 19 19.85 -1.24 15.57
N GLN A 20 19.79 -2.41 14.97
CA GLN A 20 20.09 -2.61 13.55
C GLN A 20 19.12 -1.86 12.65
N ILE A 21 17.82 -1.88 12.97
CA ILE A 21 16.80 -1.09 12.25
C ILE A 21 17.08 0.40 12.39
N ALA A 22 17.39 0.89 13.57
CA ALA A 22 17.71 2.29 13.79
C ALA A 22 18.96 2.72 12.99
N HIS A 23 19.99 1.89 12.95
CA HIS A 23 21.17 2.13 12.10
C HIS A 23 20.81 2.16 10.61
N LEU A 24 19.99 1.22 10.14
CA LEU A 24 19.54 1.21 8.76
C LEU A 24 18.73 2.47 8.42
N CYS A 25 17.78 2.85 9.28
CA CYS A 25 16.98 4.06 9.11
C CYS A 25 17.88 5.32 9.06
N ARG A 26 18.89 5.39 9.94
CA ARG A 26 19.85 6.49 9.94
C ARG A 26 20.64 6.54 8.63
N GLN A 27 21.21 5.43 8.20
CA GLN A 27 21.98 5.35 6.95
C GLN A 27 21.12 5.71 5.74
N LEU A 28 19.86 5.22 5.68
CA LEU A 28 18.93 5.61 4.63
C LEU A 28 18.63 7.10 4.67
N GLY A 29 18.45 7.66 5.85
CA GLY A 29 18.23 9.09 6.02
C GLY A 29 19.40 9.94 5.54
N GLU A 30 20.63 9.53 5.88
CA GLU A 30 21.87 10.18 5.42
C GLU A 30 22.02 10.09 3.89
N LEU A 31 21.81 8.91 3.31
CA LEU A 31 21.90 8.68 1.86
C LEU A 31 20.81 9.41 1.07
N ASN A 32 19.62 9.52 1.63
CA ASN A 32 18.51 10.26 1.06
C ASN A 32 18.60 11.77 1.31
N GLU A 33 19.64 12.23 2.00
CA GLU A 33 19.78 13.62 2.45
C GLU A 33 18.48 14.09 3.13
N SER A 34 17.95 13.25 4.02
CA SER A 34 16.71 13.55 4.73
C SER A 34 16.92 14.70 5.70
N GLU A 35 16.03 15.66 5.67
CA GLU A 35 16.04 16.78 6.60
C GLU A 35 15.32 16.37 7.88
N TYR A 36 16.09 15.99 8.91
CA TYR A 36 15.55 15.73 10.23
C TYR A 36 15.20 17.06 10.91
N LYS A 37 13.92 17.28 11.13
CA LYS A 37 13.43 18.48 11.81
C LYS A 37 13.06 18.14 13.26
N ILE A 38 13.16 19.15 14.16
CA ILE A 38 12.77 19.04 15.56
C ILE A 38 11.30 18.57 15.66
N PRO A 39 10.84 17.95 16.78
CA PRO A 39 9.59 17.18 16.90
C PRO A 39 8.31 17.80 16.31
N GLU A 40 8.29 19.09 16.11
CA GLU A 40 7.13 19.83 15.60
C GLU A 40 7.05 19.87 14.06
N LYS A 41 8.06 19.38 13.35
CA LYS A 41 8.11 19.41 11.87
C LYS A 41 8.49 18.05 11.35
N ALA A 42 7.69 17.54 10.41
CA ALA A 42 7.94 16.26 9.78
C ALA A 42 9.31 16.21 9.10
N THR A 43 10.01 15.08 9.26
CA THR A 43 11.21 14.76 8.47
C THR A 43 10.82 14.66 7.01
N SER A 44 11.57 15.29 6.12
CA SER A 44 11.29 15.27 4.69
C SER A 44 12.44 14.72 3.89
N THR A 45 12.11 14.04 2.81
CA THR A 45 13.05 13.64 1.77
C THR A 45 12.40 13.82 0.40
N ASN A 46 13.21 13.72 -0.65
CA ASN A 46 12.73 13.86 -2.02
C ASN A 46 12.75 12.49 -2.71
N ARG A 47 11.69 12.18 -3.48
CA ARG A 47 11.58 10.92 -4.24
C ARG A 47 12.79 10.64 -5.16
N ASN A 48 13.39 11.70 -5.73
CA ASN A 48 14.55 11.54 -6.60
C ASN A 48 15.82 11.17 -5.81
N LYS A 49 15.97 11.68 -4.58
CA LYS A 49 17.07 11.29 -3.68
C LYS A 49 16.90 9.83 -3.26
N TRP A 50 15.69 9.44 -2.87
CA TRP A 50 15.37 8.05 -2.56
C TRP A 50 15.66 7.11 -3.76
N LYS A 51 15.21 7.46 -4.96
CA LYS A 51 15.52 6.71 -6.18
C LYS A 51 17.03 6.52 -6.37
N LYS A 52 17.82 7.59 -6.28
CA LYS A 52 19.28 7.53 -6.39
C LYS A 52 19.91 6.64 -5.33
N THR A 53 19.39 6.62 -4.12
CA THR A 53 19.86 5.74 -3.05
C THR A 53 19.60 4.27 -3.39
N MET A 54 18.42 3.94 -3.87
CA MET A 54 18.09 2.58 -4.29
C MET A 54 18.96 2.13 -5.48
N GLU A 55 19.19 3.02 -6.44
CA GLU A 55 20.06 2.74 -7.60
C GLU A 55 21.52 2.51 -7.18
N LYS A 56 22.04 3.23 -6.19
CA LYS A 56 23.37 2.95 -5.59
C LYS A 56 23.45 1.57 -4.95
N TRP A 57 22.34 1.01 -4.51
CA TRP A 57 22.25 -0.34 -3.95
C TRP A 57 22.00 -1.42 -4.99
N GLY A 58 21.99 -1.05 -6.27
CA GLY A 58 21.86 -1.98 -7.40
C GLY A 58 20.42 -2.30 -7.76
N TYR A 59 19.47 -1.48 -7.33
CA TYR A 59 18.06 -1.60 -7.73
C TYR A 59 17.75 -0.61 -8.86
N GLU A 60 16.99 -1.04 -9.84
CA GLU A 60 16.37 -0.16 -10.81
C GLU A 60 15.03 0.33 -10.25
N VAL A 61 14.81 1.64 -10.25
CA VAL A 61 13.56 2.25 -9.77
C VAL A 61 12.89 3.02 -10.89
N ILE A 62 11.71 2.59 -11.27
CA ILE A 62 10.92 3.22 -12.33
C ILE A 62 9.63 3.78 -11.75
N PHE A 63 9.49 5.12 -11.77
CA PHE A 63 8.23 5.79 -11.43
C PHE A 63 7.31 5.83 -12.65
N ARG A 64 6.05 5.51 -12.42
CA ARG A 64 4.98 5.55 -13.43
C ARG A 64 3.78 6.29 -12.86
N ASP A 65 3.03 6.96 -13.72
CA ASP A 65 1.77 7.57 -13.33
C ASP A 65 0.75 6.46 -13.00
N TYR A 66 0.01 6.70 -11.93
CA TYR A 66 -1.03 5.78 -11.53
C TYR A 66 -2.12 5.65 -12.61
N LYS A 67 -2.58 4.42 -12.81
CA LYS A 67 -3.77 4.08 -13.59
C LYS A 67 -4.53 3.01 -12.83
N PHE A 68 -5.85 3.03 -12.92
CA PHE A 68 -6.71 2.01 -12.32
C PHE A 68 -6.25 0.59 -12.71
N GLY A 69 -6.18 -0.31 -11.74
CA GLY A 69 -5.70 -1.68 -11.94
C GLY A 69 -4.18 -1.83 -12.13
N ALA A 70 -3.42 -0.73 -12.17
CA ALA A 70 -1.97 -0.82 -12.38
C ALA A 70 -1.24 -1.47 -11.20
N ILE A 71 -1.69 -1.17 -9.97
CA ILE A 71 -1.06 -1.70 -8.74
C ILE A 71 -1.25 -3.20 -8.66
N SER A 72 -2.47 -3.70 -8.83
CA SER A 72 -2.76 -5.15 -8.79
C SER A 72 -2.00 -5.90 -9.88
N SER A 73 -1.81 -5.29 -11.04
CA SER A 73 -1.03 -5.87 -12.13
C SER A 73 0.45 -6.00 -11.78
N VAL A 74 1.03 -5.02 -11.07
CA VAL A 74 2.44 -5.04 -10.66
C VAL A 74 2.66 -6.01 -9.50
N LEU A 75 1.75 -6.08 -8.54
CA LEU A 75 1.86 -6.99 -7.39
C LEU A 75 1.86 -8.48 -7.77
N LYS A 76 1.47 -8.83 -8.99
CA LYS A 76 1.64 -10.20 -9.52
C LYS A 76 3.11 -10.59 -9.69
N TYR A 77 4.01 -9.61 -9.84
CA TYR A 77 5.43 -9.81 -10.13
C TYR A 77 6.37 -9.18 -9.11
N SER A 78 5.86 -8.30 -8.26
CA SER A 78 6.61 -7.61 -7.21
C SER A 78 5.88 -7.77 -5.87
N PRO A 79 6.58 -8.14 -4.79
CA PRO A 79 5.93 -8.32 -3.48
C PRO A 79 5.41 -7.01 -2.88
N ILE A 80 5.94 -5.89 -3.33
CA ILE A 80 5.53 -4.55 -2.87
C ILE A 80 5.54 -3.55 -4.02
N VAL A 81 4.68 -2.54 -3.88
CA VAL A 81 4.68 -1.35 -4.72
C VAL A 81 4.79 -0.13 -3.81
N ILE A 82 5.68 0.79 -4.13
CA ILE A 82 5.80 2.05 -3.39
C ILE A 82 5.00 3.11 -4.14
N LEU A 83 4.12 3.78 -3.41
CA LEU A 83 3.35 4.89 -3.94
C LEU A 83 3.89 6.22 -3.41
N VAL A 84 3.75 7.23 -4.23
CA VAL A 84 4.09 8.62 -3.91
C VAL A 84 2.93 9.50 -4.37
N GLY A 85 2.47 10.38 -3.51
CA GLY A 85 1.44 11.36 -3.83
C GLY A 85 1.74 12.71 -3.23
N GLU A 86 1.19 13.75 -3.83
CA GLU A 86 1.21 15.11 -3.30
C GLU A 86 -0.08 15.38 -2.53
N SER A 87 0.03 15.99 -1.35
CA SER A 87 -1.14 16.35 -0.53
C SER A 87 -1.78 17.63 -1.08
N ASP A 88 -3.09 17.69 -1.06
CA ASP A 88 -3.89 18.89 -1.36
C ASP A 88 -3.58 20.08 -0.42
N THR A 89 -3.06 19.79 0.77
CA THR A 89 -2.63 20.83 1.75
C THR A 89 -1.14 21.18 1.67
N GLY A 90 -0.44 20.64 0.66
CA GLY A 90 0.99 20.81 0.45
C GLY A 90 1.83 19.72 1.11
N GLY A 91 3.00 19.47 0.53
CA GLY A 91 3.89 18.35 0.86
C GLY A 91 3.46 17.05 0.21
N GLY A 92 4.35 16.07 0.26
CA GLY A 92 4.12 14.73 -0.31
C GLY A 92 4.25 13.66 0.74
N HIS A 93 3.80 12.46 0.38
CA HIS A 93 3.95 11.27 1.19
C HIS A 93 4.34 10.08 0.32
N MET A 94 5.06 9.13 0.92
CA MET A 94 5.37 7.84 0.32
C MET A 94 4.83 6.74 1.23
N TRP A 95 4.15 5.77 0.64
CA TRP A 95 3.61 4.62 1.37
C TRP A 95 3.78 3.34 0.57
N ILE A 96 3.53 2.22 1.21
CA ILE A 96 3.69 0.90 0.63
C ILE A 96 2.30 0.32 0.34
N CYS A 97 2.18 -0.33 -0.82
CA CYS A 97 1.13 -1.27 -1.10
C CYS A 97 1.75 -2.67 -1.23
N ASP A 98 1.30 -3.61 -0.43
CA ASP A 98 1.79 -4.98 -0.37
C ASP A 98 0.68 -6.03 -0.55
N GLY A 99 -0.54 -5.58 -0.87
CA GLY A 99 -1.66 -6.46 -1.16
C GLY A 99 -2.60 -5.88 -2.20
N ALA A 100 -3.15 -6.75 -3.04
CA ALA A 100 -4.25 -6.42 -3.94
C ALA A 100 -5.27 -7.56 -3.93
N GLN A 101 -6.54 -7.20 -4.01
CA GLN A 101 -7.65 -8.14 -4.01
C GLN A 101 -8.70 -7.69 -5.03
N ASP A 102 -8.98 -8.57 -5.98
CA ASP A 102 -9.99 -8.33 -7.00
C ASP A 102 -11.27 -9.10 -6.65
N TYR A 103 -12.39 -8.42 -6.64
CA TYR A 103 -13.72 -9.00 -6.49
C TYR A 103 -14.45 -8.96 -7.82
N HIS A 104 -15.01 -10.10 -8.22
CA HIS A 104 -15.83 -10.23 -9.41
C HIS A 104 -17.21 -10.74 -9.01
N LEU A 105 -18.22 -9.90 -9.14
CA LEU A 105 -19.59 -10.33 -8.98
C LEU A 105 -20.13 -10.82 -10.32
N ARG A 106 -20.57 -12.07 -10.35
CA ARG A 106 -21.10 -12.71 -11.56
C ARG A 106 -22.52 -13.20 -11.29
N ARG A 107 -23.38 -13.08 -12.28
CA ARG A 107 -24.70 -13.65 -12.26
C ARG A 107 -24.91 -14.57 -13.45
N ARG A 108 -25.85 -15.50 -13.32
CA ARG A 108 -26.40 -16.27 -14.43
C ARG A 108 -27.88 -16.52 -14.21
N LEU A 109 -28.62 -16.64 -15.28
CA LEU A 109 -30.02 -17.00 -15.24
C LEU A 109 -30.17 -18.50 -15.05
N CYS A 110 -31.01 -18.90 -14.09
CA CYS A 110 -31.34 -20.29 -13.84
C CYS A 110 -32.86 -20.42 -13.68
N GLU A 111 -33.39 -21.53 -14.14
CA GLU A 111 -34.77 -21.96 -13.89
C GLU A 111 -34.76 -23.06 -12.83
N PHE A 112 -35.57 -22.89 -11.79
CA PHE A 112 -35.73 -23.93 -10.76
C PHE A 112 -37.04 -24.67 -10.99
N ASP A 113 -36.95 -26.00 -11.13
CA ASP A 113 -38.10 -26.89 -11.19
C ASP A 113 -38.39 -27.39 -9.76
N PRO A 114 -39.48 -26.91 -9.11
CA PRO A 114 -39.80 -27.28 -7.73
C PRO A 114 -40.28 -28.73 -7.61
N MET A 115 -40.81 -29.31 -8.70
CA MET A 115 -41.29 -30.69 -8.69
C MET A 115 -40.18 -31.70 -8.73
N LEU A 116 -39.10 -31.36 -9.41
CA LEU A 116 -37.94 -32.25 -9.57
C LEU A 116 -36.78 -31.85 -8.66
N GLY A 117 -36.85 -30.70 -7.98
CA GLY A 117 -35.74 -30.15 -7.18
C GLY A 117 -34.49 -29.87 -8.02
N LYS A 118 -34.65 -29.61 -9.32
CA LYS A 118 -33.54 -29.42 -10.25
C LYS A 118 -33.41 -27.96 -10.68
N VAL A 119 -32.15 -27.55 -10.89
CA VAL A 119 -31.81 -26.26 -11.46
C VAL A 119 -31.35 -26.47 -12.91
N LYS A 120 -31.98 -25.76 -13.84
CA LYS A 120 -31.56 -25.69 -15.24
C LYS A 120 -30.87 -24.33 -15.46
N ILE A 121 -29.67 -24.40 -15.99
CA ILE A 121 -28.88 -23.18 -16.33
C ILE A 121 -29.39 -22.67 -17.69
N LEU A 122 -29.80 -21.40 -17.75
CA LEU A 122 -30.34 -20.79 -18.97
C LEU A 122 -29.38 -19.82 -19.64
N SER A 123 -28.35 -19.33 -18.92
CA SER A 123 -27.33 -18.48 -19.50
C SER A 123 -25.94 -18.81 -18.97
N ASP A 124 -24.91 -18.39 -19.68
CA ASP A 124 -23.55 -18.34 -19.14
C ASP A 124 -23.42 -17.32 -18.02
N TRP A 125 -22.28 -17.35 -17.34
CA TRP A 125 -21.95 -16.34 -16.33
C TRP A 125 -21.74 -14.98 -16.98
N GLU A 126 -22.44 -13.97 -16.49
CA GLU A 126 -22.28 -12.56 -16.84
C GLU A 126 -21.60 -11.84 -15.67
N GLU A 127 -20.48 -11.17 -15.93
CA GLU A 127 -19.87 -10.30 -14.94
C GLU A 127 -20.67 -8.99 -14.87
N ILE A 128 -21.16 -8.65 -13.67
CA ILE A 128 -22.03 -7.51 -13.46
C ILE A 128 -21.36 -6.40 -12.65
N ASP A 129 -20.31 -6.74 -11.93
CA ASP A 129 -19.54 -5.79 -11.13
C ASP A 129 -18.15 -6.35 -10.84
N GLY A 130 -17.20 -5.44 -10.65
CA GLY A 130 -15.84 -5.78 -10.26
C GLY A 130 -15.24 -4.63 -9.46
N SER A 131 -14.62 -4.96 -8.35
CA SER A 131 -13.93 -3.99 -7.50
C SER A 131 -12.53 -4.50 -7.20
N CYS A 132 -11.55 -3.61 -7.30
CA CYS A 132 -10.18 -3.88 -6.92
C CYS A 132 -9.86 -3.12 -5.64
N TYR A 133 -9.26 -3.80 -4.67
CA TYR A 133 -8.82 -3.22 -3.42
C TYR A 133 -7.32 -3.40 -3.27
N ASN A 134 -6.67 -2.38 -2.72
CA ASN A 134 -5.25 -2.38 -2.43
C ASN A 134 -5.04 -2.24 -0.92
N PHE A 135 -4.12 -3.01 -0.36
CA PHE A 135 -3.74 -2.87 1.04
C PHE A 135 -2.60 -1.85 1.15
N TYR A 136 -2.87 -0.75 1.86
CA TYR A 136 -1.89 0.31 2.07
C TYR A 136 -1.34 0.30 3.49
N ASN A 137 -0.02 0.37 3.58
CA ASN A 137 0.71 0.68 4.80
C ASN A 137 1.26 2.10 4.67
N TRP A 138 0.63 3.03 5.38
CA TRP A 138 0.95 4.45 5.32
C TRP A 138 2.24 4.83 6.07
N GLY A 139 2.80 3.91 6.87
CA GLY A 139 4.05 4.13 7.59
C GLY A 139 3.93 5.04 8.81
N TRP A 140 2.72 5.37 9.26
CA TRP A 140 2.51 6.27 10.40
C TRP A 140 2.53 5.58 11.77
N GLY A 141 2.92 4.32 11.82
CA GLY A 141 3.01 3.55 13.05
C GLY A 141 1.68 2.97 13.53
N HIS A 142 1.75 2.28 14.65
CA HIS A 142 0.60 1.67 15.33
C HIS A 142 0.28 2.48 16.59
N SER A 143 -0.47 3.54 16.48
CA SER A 143 -1.34 3.92 17.58
C SER A 143 -2.77 3.50 17.22
N GLU A 144 -3.54 2.98 18.16
CA GLU A 144 -4.93 2.58 17.93
C GLU A 144 -5.77 3.74 17.34
N GLU A 145 -5.34 4.98 17.57
CA GLU A 145 -6.02 6.19 17.09
C GLU A 145 -5.60 6.61 15.67
N PHE A 146 -4.47 6.13 15.13
CA PHE A 146 -3.87 6.67 13.88
C PHE A 146 -3.41 5.63 12.89
N SER A 147 -3.71 4.35 13.07
CA SER A 147 -3.40 3.34 12.07
C SER A 147 -4.40 3.43 10.92
N CYS A 148 -4.01 4.11 9.86
CA CYS A 148 -4.77 4.16 8.62
C CYS A 148 -4.43 2.99 7.68
N ASN A 149 -3.63 2.01 8.13
CA ASN A 149 -3.29 0.85 7.34
C ASN A 149 -4.52 -0.01 7.09
N GLY A 150 -4.72 -0.47 5.87
CA GLY A 150 -5.89 -1.27 5.55
C GLY A 150 -6.17 -1.39 4.06
N TRP A 151 -7.33 -1.98 3.77
CA TRP A 151 -7.83 -2.16 2.43
C TRP A 151 -8.57 -0.91 1.94
N TYR A 152 -8.17 -0.41 0.79
CA TYR A 152 -8.75 0.74 0.11
C TYR A 152 -9.19 0.35 -1.28
N LEU A 153 -10.33 0.88 -1.71
CA LEU A 153 -10.75 0.74 -3.11
C LEU A 153 -9.66 1.33 -4.01
N ASP A 154 -9.39 0.66 -5.11
CA ASP A 154 -8.38 1.15 -6.07
C ASP A 154 -8.77 2.55 -6.57
N GLY A 155 -7.79 3.46 -6.59
CA GLY A 155 -8.01 4.88 -6.85
C GLY A 155 -8.35 5.73 -5.64
N VAL A 156 -8.49 5.16 -4.45
CA VAL A 156 -8.69 5.91 -3.21
C VAL A 156 -7.35 6.07 -2.49
N PHE A 157 -6.88 7.30 -2.41
CA PHE A 157 -5.59 7.68 -1.80
C PHE A 157 -5.77 8.68 -0.66
N SER A 158 -6.82 8.47 0.10
CA SER A 158 -7.13 9.26 1.29
C SER A 158 -7.04 8.35 2.50
N PRO A 159 -6.03 8.48 3.35
CA PRO A 159 -5.94 7.72 4.59
C PRO A 159 -7.12 8.10 5.48
N ARG A 160 -8.00 7.14 5.69
CA ARG A 160 -9.12 7.23 6.62
C ARG A 160 -8.93 6.15 7.65
N THR A 161 -9.54 6.34 8.81
CA THR A 161 -9.75 5.23 9.74
C THR A 161 -10.30 4.04 8.96
N PRO A 162 -9.73 2.83 9.13
CA PRO A 162 -10.13 1.66 8.35
C PRO A 162 -11.64 1.50 8.33
N ALA A 163 -12.17 1.07 7.22
CA ALA A 163 -13.59 1.04 6.84
C ALA A 163 -14.52 0.24 7.78
N ASN A 164 -14.03 -0.29 8.88
CA ASN A 164 -14.87 -0.99 9.86
C ASN A 164 -15.85 -0.06 10.58
N ASP A 165 -15.61 1.25 10.60
CA ASP A 165 -16.37 2.11 11.50
C ASP A 165 -17.22 3.20 10.86
N ASN A 166 -17.06 3.54 9.62
CA ASN A 166 -18.00 4.37 8.87
C ASN A 166 -17.45 4.75 7.47
N PRO A 167 -17.98 4.23 6.36
CA PRO A 167 -17.58 4.67 5.01
C PRO A 167 -17.93 6.14 4.72
N TYR A 168 -18.65 6.80 5.62
CA TYR A 168 -19.07 8.20 5.52
C TYR A 168 -18.42 9.10 6.58
N SER A 169 -17.41 8.61 7.31
CA SER A 169 -16.68 9.47 8.24
C SER A 169 -15.99 10.58 7.44
N THR A 170 -16.44 11.79 7.70
CA THR A 170 -15.94 13.03 7.11
C THR A 170 -14.68 13.55 7.79
N GLU A 171 -14.07 12.81 8.69
CA GLU A 171 -12.79 13.15 9.27
C GLU A 171 -11.70 12.85 8.26
N ILE A 172 -11.31 13.90 7.66
CA ILE A 172 -10.57 14.10 6.43
C ILE A 172 -9.11 13.82 6.71
N GLY A 173 -8.69 12.60 6.39
CA GLY A 173 -7.29 12.38 6.07
C GLY A 173 -6.90 13.24 4.85
N LYS A 174 -5.63 13.60 4.74
CA LYS A 174 -5.12 14.31 3.57
C LYS A 174 -5.43 13.50 2.31
N ASN A 175 -6.06 14.12 1.31
CA ASN A 175 -6.19 13.51 0.01
C ASN A 175 -4.86 13.64 -0.73
N TYR A 176 -4.39 12.56 -1.31
CA TYR A 176 -3.22 12.58 -2.15
C TYR A 176 -3.63 12.58 -3.62
N THR A 177 -2.98 13.44 -4.38
CA THR A 177 -3.16 13.60 -5.83
C THR A 177 -1.82 13.38 -6.54
N ASP A 178 -1.78 13.49 -7.85
CA ASP A 178 -0.57 13.25 -8.68
C ASP A 178 0.15 11.95 -8.28
N ILE A 179 -0.63 10.89 -8.19
CA ILE A 179 -0.15 9.61 -7.69
C ILE A 179 0.77 8.96 -8.71
N LYS A 180 1.95 8.61 -8.24
CA LYS A 180 2.89 7.77 -8.97
C LYS A 180 3.18 6.52 -8.16
N PHE A 181 3.47 5.44 -8.85
CA PHE A 181 3.96 4.24 -8.21
C PHE A 181 5.35 3.87 -8.73
N ALA A 182 6.16 3.31 -7.86
CA ALA A 182 7.50 2.84 -8.20
C ALA A 182 7.51 1.31 -8.25
N THR A 183 8.04 0.79 -9.35
CA THR A 183 8.47 -0.60 -9.45
C THR A 183 9.97 -0.66 -9.16
N ILE A 184 10.36 -1.65 -8.35
CA ILE A 184 11.74 -1.89 -7.94
C ILE A 184 12.17 -3.20 -8.57
N LEU A 185 13.17 -3.16 -9.41
CA LEU A 185 13.76 -4.32 -10.09
C LEU A 185 15.19 -4.52 -9.58
N ARG A 186 15.62 -5.76 -9.54
CA ARG A 186 16.99 -6.11 -9.14
C ARG A 186 17.70 -6.78 -10.29
#